data_b9ab77fe5563bfc7ba733a993b5e4f7f
#
_entry.id   b9ab77fe5563bfc7ba733a993b5e4f7f
#
_cell.length_a   1.000
_cell.length_b   1.000
_cell.length_c   1.000
_cell.angle_alpha   90.00
_cell.angle_beta   90.00
_cell.angle_gamma   90.00
#
_symmetry.space_group_name_H-M   'P 1'
#
loop_
_entity.id
_entity.type
_entity.pdbx_description
1 polymer ?
#
loop_
_entity_poly.entity_id
_entity_poly.type
_entity_poly.pdbx_seq_one_letter_code
_entity_poly.pdbx_strand_id
1 'polypeptide(L)'
;MKKIKIFSLLLAGSLCFTACDDYLTETPKHSLTTDNAVLDYSGAKNAVNGIYGVYETGGSNLGGYLYSYLQCMAGFWTYSNEMYSMSYKQSSSATASQWSQLYDIINTCNAAINGINKLDDSSFPSVADKNSLLGEARCFRGYCNLELLWLYGHWFDKADSPYGIIYRDQTSELSNLMVGRSTVGESYQYILDDLEFAEQNAPDYTTAYRMNKLFAKAMHAKLLLVRGWEGDYAKALTLVNELLANNSGWQMETDLAKLYENGWNSKENCFSHYLGDNTDSYYGISGYEFMYSYGFYYSNKFTDLVQEWLDNDARHDVTFGTARAPETWDTSTKDNILTKLYHRGRYAGKNDMYATYPMRYAELYLMKAELLARTNPSDIQGALAPLNEMRAKYTNPVLEPVTGISTHQELMDAIFKEYVVALFMENETPWFASLRFEHDGKPWIYTLKPEVNFSENQYCWPIPDDEIHAHSNVIEQNPGLE
;
A
#
# COMPACT_ATOMS: atom_id res chain seq x y z
N MET A 1 32.99 -70.68 17.41
CA MET A 1 32.31 -70.20 16.19
C MET A 1 31.16 -69.23 16.44
N LYS A 2 30.40 -69.21 17.54
CA LYS A 2 29.29 -68.27 17.84
C LYS A 2 29.77 -66.86 18.17
N LYS A 3 30.93 -66.64 18.77
CA LYS A 3 31.43 -65.28 19.12
C LYS A 3 31.97 -64.49 17.94
N ILE A 4 32.44 -65.13 16.88
CA ILE A 4 32.92 -64.41 15.67
C ILE A 4 31.78 -63.90 14.83
N LYS A 5 30.60 -64.58 14.83
CA LYS A 5 29.41 -64.11 14.09
C LYS A 5 28.75 -62.87 14.70
N ILE A 6 28.85 -62.70 16.03
CA ILE A 6 28.28 -61.51 16.72
C ILE A 6 29.17 -60.29 16.50
N PHE A 7 30.50 -60.46 16.43
CA PHE A 7 31.42 -59.34 16.16
C PHE A 7 31.30 -58.83 14.69
N SER A 8 31.06 -59.73 13.72
CA SER A 8 30.82 -59.36 12.32
C SER A 8 29.47 -58.66 12.10
N LEU A 9 28.47 -59.00 12.94
CA LEU A 9 27.16 -58.34 12.86
C LEU A 9 27.19 -56.94 13.49
N LEU A 10 27.98 -56.70 14.54
CA LEU A 10 28.17 -55.41 15.17
C LEU A 10 29.03 -54.46 14.31
N LEU A 11 29.99 -54.97 13.55
CA LEU A 11 30.82 -54.19 12.62
C LEU A 11 30.05 -53.80 11.35
N ALA A 12 29.11 -54.62 10.89
CA ALA A 12 28.23 -54.31 9.76
C ALA A 12 27.13 -53.29 10.12
N GLY A 13 26.69 -53.26 11.39
CA GLY A 13 25.71 -52.27 11.91
C GLY A 13 26.29 -50.87 12.11
N SER A 14 27.60 -50.75 12.39
CA SER A 14 28.25 -49.44 12.58
C SER A 14 28.63 -48.70 11.25
N LEU A 15 28.66 -49.43 10.15
CA LEU A 15 28.92 -48.83 8.81
C LEU A 15 27.67 -48.28 8.12
N CYS A 16 26.47 -48.51 8.63
CA CYS A 16 25.25 -48.01 8.08
C CYS A 16 24.82 -46.59 8.62
N PHE A 17 25.52 -46.06 9.61
CA PHE A 17 25.19 -44.76 10.21
C PHE A 17 26.00 -43.58 9.66
N THR A 18 26.98 -43.82 8.80
CA THR A 18 27.79 -42.72 8.21
C THR A 18 27.46 -42.42 6.76
N ALA A 19 26.42 -43.03 6.16
CA ALA A 19 26.11 -42.89 4.74
C ALA A 19 24.87 -42.03 4.44
N CYS A 20 24.26 -41.40 5.45
CA CYS A 20 23.00 -40.63 5.24
C CYS A 20 23.10 -39.12 5.40
N ASP A 21 24.25 -38.58 5.83
CA ASP A 21 24.37 -37.13 6.02
C ASP A 21 24.52 -36.38 4.69
N ASP A 22 25.25 -36.94 3.71
CA ASP A 22 25.43 -36.30 2.40
C ASP A 22 24.19 -36.34 1.52
N TYR A 23 23.27 -37.27 1.73
CA TYR A 23 22.04 -37.37 0.93
C TYR A 23 20.90 -36.46 1.44
N LEU A 24 20.97 -36.05 2.70
CA LEU A 24 20.01 -35.12 3.32
C LEU A 24 20.42 -33.66 3.15
N THR A 25 21.67 -33.41 2.75
CA THR A 25 22.21 -32.05 2.52
C THR A 25 22.39 -31.71 1.03
N GLU A 26 22.11 -32.63 0.08
CA GLU A 26 22.07 -32.27 -1.33
C GLU A 26 20.89 -31.34 -1.58
N THR A 27 21.19 -30.09 -1.87
CA THR A 27 20.20 -29.13 -2.41
C THR A 27 19.57 -29.74 -3.68
N PRO A 28 18.25 -29.75 -3.79
CA PRO A 28 17.56 -30.30 -4.97
C PRO A 28 18.04 -29.59 -6.22
N LYS A 29 18.73 -30.29 -7.12
CA LYS A 29 19.33 -29.74 -8.37
C LYS A 29 18.31 -29.22 -9.37
N HIS A 30 17.02 -29.48 -9.14
CA HIS A 30 15.91 -29.12 -10.04
C HIS A 30 14.78 -28.35 -9.36
N SER A 31 14.91 -27.97 -8.10
CA SER A 31 14.02 -27.01 -7.44
C SER A 31 14.78 -25.74 -7.12
N LEU A 32 14.17 -24.58 -7.40
CA LEU A 32 14.71 -23.30 -6.99
C LEU A 32 14.65 -23.20 -5.46
N THR A 33 15.82 -23.15 -4.86
CA THR A 33 16.00 -22.85 -3.42
C THR A 33 16.54 -21.44 -3.28
N THR A 34 16.44 -20.85 -2.11
CA THR A 34 16.99 -19.51 -1.82
C THR A 34 18.46 -19.38 -2.22
N ASP A 35 19.23 -20.49 -2.16
CA ASP A 35 20.67 -20.48 -2.47
C ASP A 35 20.99 -20.66 -3.95
N ASN A 36 20.06 -21.16 -4.78
CA ASN A 36 20.28 -21.38 -6.21
C ASN A 36 19.36 -20.56 -7.15
N ALA A 37 18.51 -19.70 -6.58
CA ALA A 37 17.56 -18.90 -7.37
C ALA A 37 18.24 -17.72 -8.07
N VAL A 38 19.29 -17.14 -7.51
CA VAL A 38 19.98 -15.95 -8.02
C VAL A 38 21.46 -16.27 -8.21
N LEU A 39 21.82 -16.76 -9.38
CA LEU A 39 23.19 -17.17 -9.73
C LEU A 39 23.89 -16.20 -10.71
N ASP A 40 23.14 -15.36 -11.37
CA ASP A 40 23.61 -14.39 -12.36
C ASP A 40 22.64 -13.22 -12.52
N TYR A 41 22.95 -12.30 -13.43
CA TYR A 41 22.11 -11.14 -13.73
C TYR A 41 20.68 -11.52 -14.19
N SER A 42 20.54 -12.62 -14.94
CA SER A 42 19.22 -13.08 -15.36
C SER A 42 18.40 -13.58 -14.19
N GLY A 43 19.02 -14.36 -13.30
CA GLY A 43 18.43 -14.80 -12.03
C GLY A 43 18.04 -13.62 -11.14
N ALA A 44 18.89 -12.59 -11.05
CA ALA A 44 18.60 -11.36 -10.32
C ALA A 44 17.35 -10.63 -10.84
N LYS A 45 17.24 -10.48 -12.16
CA LYS A 45 16.03 -9.90 -12.80
C LYS A 45 14.79 -10.73 -12.53
N ASN A 46 14.89 -12.05 -12.64
CA ASN A 46 13.77 -12.95 -12.37
C ASN A 46 13.33 -12.90 -10.91
N ALA A 47 14.25 -12.78 -9.97
CA ALA A 47 13.93 -12.64 -8.55
C ALA A 47 13.15 -11.33 -8.28
N VAL A 48 13.58 -10.19 -8.88
CA VAL A 48 12.83 -8.93 -8.78
C VAL A 48 11.46 -9.04 -9.46
N ASN A 49 11.36 -9.65 -10.64
CA ASN A 49 10.07 -9.89 -11.29
C ASN A 49 9.16 -10.80 -10.47
N GLY A 50 9.72 -11.73 -9.68
CA GLY A 50 8.96 -12.55 -8.74
C GLY A 50 8.23 -11.75 -7.67
N ILE A 51 8.78 -10.60 -7.24
CA ILE A 51 8.11 -9.69 -6.29
C ILE A 51 6.79 -9.17 -6.87
N TYR A 52 6.83 -8.75 -8.14
CA TYR A 52 5.61 -8.30 -8.84
C TYR A 52 4.58 -9.42 -8.94
N GLY A 53 5.02 -10.66 -9.24
CA GLY A 53 4.12 -11.82 -9.29
C GLY A 53 3.40 -12.09 -7.96
N VAL A 54 4.10 -11.98 -6.82
CA VAL A 54 3.48 -12.12 -5.48
C VAL A 54 2.57 -10.94 -5.18
N TYR A 55 2.96 -9.72 -5.53
CA TYR A 55 2.14 -8.53 -5.37
C TYR A 55 0.85 -8.62 -6.18
N GLU A 56 0.92 -9.04 -7.43
CA GLU A 56 -0.24 -9.17 -8.34
C GLU A 56 -1.22 -10.26 -7.90
N THR A 57 -0.74 -11.40 -7.42
CA THR A 57 -1.61 -12.47 -6.91
C THR A 57 -2.34 -12.09 -5.63
N GLY A 58 -1.76 -11.21 -4.81
CA GLY A 58 -2.36 -10.64 -3.62
C GLY A 58 -3.17 -9.37 -3.86
N GLY A 59 -3.21 -8.87 -5.07
CA GLY A 59 -3.67 -7.54 -5.43
C GLY A 59 -5.08 -7.17 -4.98
N SER A 60 -5.97 -8.14 -4.82
CA SER A 60 -7.30 -7.89 -4.25
C SER A 60 -7.23 -7.43 -2.80
N ASN A 61 -6.29 -7.94 -2.03
CA ASN A 61 -6.15 -7.59 -0.62
C ASN A 61 -5.51 -6.22 -0.43
N LEU A 62 -4.40 -5.94 -1.12
CA LEU A 62 -3.61 -4.70 -0.96
C LEU A 62 -4.10 -3.51 -1.80
N GLY A 63 -5.15 -3.67 -2.58
CA GLY A 63 -5.76 -2.61 -3.34
C GLY A 63 -7.17 -2.38 -2.88
N GLY A 64 -8.10 -2.99 -3.57
CA GLY A 64 -9.51 -2.74 -3.39
C GLY A 64 -10.02 -2.96 -1.96
N TYR A 65 -9.75 -4.13 -1.33
CA TYR A 65 -10.24 -4.40 0.02
C TYR A 65 -9.60 -3.48 1.07
N LEU A 66 -8.30 -3.28 1.03
CA LEU A 66 -7.61 -2.43 1.98
C LEU A 66 -8.20 -1.02 1.98
N TYR A 67 -8.24 -0.39 0.81
CA TYR A 67 -8.72 1.00 0.72
C TYR A 67 -10.18 1.12 1.11
N SER A 68 -10.99 0.13 0.78
CA SER A 68 -12.37 0.03 1.21
C SER A 68 -12.53 -0.02 2.73
N TYR A 69 -11.74 -0.84 3.40
CA TYR A 69 -11.76 -0.94 4.86
C TYR A 69 -11.33 0.37 5.52
N LEU A 70 -10.26 1.00 5.03
CA LEU A 70 -9.81 2.29 5.54
C LEU A 70 -10.85 3.40 5.33
N GLN A 71 -11.57 3.39 4.21
CA GLN A 71 -12.67 4.33 3.98
C GLN A 71 -13.87 4.06 4.90
N CYS A 72 -14.15 2.79 5.27
CA CYS A 72 -15.12 2.45 6.31
C CYS A 72 -14.66 2.97 7.68
N MET A 73 -13.40 2.74 8.03
CA MET A 73 -12.80 3.21 9.28
C MET A 73 -12.85 4.75 9.37
N ALA A 74 -12.62 5.44 8.25
CA ALA A 74 -12.74 6.90 8.17
C ALA A 74 -14.16 7.42 8.35
N GLY A 75 -15.17 6.57 8.24
CA GLY A 75 -16.58 6.97 8.33
C GLY A 75 -17.16 7.49 7.03
N PHE A 76 -16.56 7.15 5.87
CA PHE A 76 -17.09 7.63 4.59
C PHE A 76 -18.22 6.74 4.06
N TRP A 77 -18.25 5.46 4.43
CA TRP A 77 -19.30 4.53 4.08
C TRP A 77 -19.47 3.40 5.11
N THR A 78 -20.58 2.67 5.04
CA THR A 78 -21.04 1.76 6.11
C THR A 78 -21.06 0.29 5.70
N TYR A 79 -20.26 -0.14 4.75
CA TYR A 79 -20.29 -1.50 4.21
C TYR A 79 -19.92 -2.57 5.25
N SER A 80 -18.80 -2.41 5.92
CA SER A 80 -18.32 -3.35 6.93
C SER A 80 -18.62 -2.80 8.32
N ASN A 81 -19.56 -3.42 9.04
CA ASN A 81 -19.85 -3.04 10.42
C ASN A 81 -18.61 -3.06 11.31
N GLU A 82 -17.78 -4.10 11.20
CA GLU A 82 -16.55 -4.26 11.96
C GLU A 82 -15.58 -3.09 11.73
N MET A 83 -15.34 -2.73 10.46
CA MET A 83 -14.44 -1.63 10.10
C MET A 83 -15.04 -0.27 10.43
N TYR A 84 -16.34 -0.05 10.14
CA TYR A 84 -17.02 1.20 10.46
C TYR A 84 -17.04 1.48 11.95
N SER A 85 -17.39 0.47 12.76
CA SER A 85 -17.42 0.58 14.23
C SER A 85 -16.06 0.43 14.89
N MET A 86 -15.00 0.17 14.12
CA MET A 86 -13.63 -0.07 14.63
C MET A 86 -13.59 -1.14 15.73
N SER A 87 -14.40 -2.20 15.55
CA SER A 87 -14.55 -3.30 16.52
C SER A 87 -13.85 -4.58 16.09
N TYR A 88 -12.84 -4.44 15.23
CA TYR A 88 -12.01 -5.55 14.76
C TYR A 88 -11.25 -6.21 15.91
N LYS A 89 -10.99 -7.52 15.75
CA LYS A 89 -10.35 -8.38 16.75
C LYS A 89 -9.13 -9.07 16.13
N GLN A 90 -8.29 -9.65 16.97
CA GLN A 90 -7.14 -10.46 16.54
C GLN A 90 -7.54 -11.60 15.58
N SER A 91 -8.74 -12.14 15.73
CA SER A 91 -9.28 -13.22 14.87
C SER A 91 -9.98 -12.72 13.59
N SER A 92 -9.95 -11.42 13.31
CA SER A 92 -10.59 -10.85 12.12
C SER A 92 -9.84 -11.29 10.85
N SER A 93 -10.48 -12.05 9.99
CA SER A 93 -9.89 -12.58 8.76
C SER A 93 -9.47 -11.48 7.78
N ALA A 94 -10.20 -10.36 7.77
CA ALA A 94 -9.89 -9.22 6.93
C ALA A 94 -8.50 -8.63 7.25
N THR A 95 -8.19 -8.42 8.54
CA THR A 95 -6.90 -7.90 8.97
C THR A 95 -5.79 -8.95 8.83
N ALA A 96 -6.06 -10.22 9.16
CA ALA A 96 -5.08 -11.30 9.02
C ALA A 96 -4.62 -11.50 7.57
N SER A 97 -5.53 -11.36 6.60
CA SER A 97 -5.19 -11.49 5.18
C SER A 97 -4.22 -10.41 4.69
N GLN A 98 -4.38 -9.16 5.14
CA GLN A 98 -3.48 -8.05 4.81
C GLN A 98 -2.08 -8.28 5.42
N TRP A 99 -2.02 -8.72 6.68
CA TRP A 99 -0.78 -9.08 7.37
C TRP A 99 0.03 -10.13 6.60
N SER A 100 -0.60 -11.25 6.30
CA SER A 100 0.06 -12.36 5.59
C SER A 100 0.58 -11.92 4.23
N GLN A 101 -0.23 -11.19 3.46
CA GLN A 101 0.16 -10.73 2.13
C GLN A 101 1.36 -9.77 2.17
N LEU A 102 1.40 -8.83 3.11
CA LEU A 102 2.52 -7.90 3.25
C LEU A 102 3.82 -8.63 3.60
N TYR A 103 3.77 -9.61 4.52
CA TYR A 103 4.96 -10.39 4.87
C TYR A 103 5.40 -11.35 3.76
N ASP A 104 4.49 -11.88 2.95
CA ASP A 104 4.85 -12.69 1.77
C ASP A 104 5.63 -11.87 0.74
N ILE A 105 5.21 -10.62 0.50
CA ILE A 105 5.94 -9.70 -0.39
C ILE A 105 7.29 -9.33 0.21
N ILE A 106 7.35 -8.96 1.49
CA ILE A 106 8.60 -8.62 2.19
C ILE A 106 9.59 -9.79 2.14
N ASN A 107 9.12 -11.01 2.39
CA ASN A 107 9.96 -12.21 2.32
C ASN A 107 10.53 -12.42 0.90
N THR A 108 9.72 -12.19 -0.12
CA THR A 108 10.16 -12.24 -1.53
C THR A 108 11.16 -11.14 -1.85
N CYS A 109 10.94 -9.91 -1.34
CA CYS A 109 11.91 -8.82 -1.44
C CYS A 109 13.24 -9.19 -0.79
N ASN A 110 13.22 -9.77 0.41
CA ASN A 110 14.42 -10.21 1.11
C ASN A 110 15.18 -11.30 0.33
N ALA A 111 14.46 -12.26 -0.26
CA ALA A 111 15.08 -13.28 -1.11
C ALA A 111 15.79 -12.65 -2.32
N ALA A 112 15.18 -11.69 -3.00
CA ALA A 112 15.76 -10.98 -4.13
C ALA A 112 16.98 -10.15 -3.69
N ILE A 113 16.84 -9.32 -2.66
CA ILE A 113 17.92 -8.45 -2.13
C ILE A 113 19.12 -9.28 -1.69
N ASN A 114 18.88 -10.34 -0.91
CA ASN A 114 19.96 -11.18 -0.38
C ASN A 114 20.65 -11.97 -1.51
N GLY A 115 19.88 -12.47 -2.48
CA GLY A 115 20.42 -13.15 -3.65
C GLY A 115 21.28 -12.23 -4.50
N ILE A 116 20.82 -11.01 -4.80
CA ILE A 116 21.56 -10.00 -5.56
C ILE A 116 22.87 -9.58 -4.84
N ASN A 117 22.79 -9.41 -3.51
CA ASN A 117 23.97 -9.01 -2.70
C ASN A 117 25.03 -10.10 -2.61
N LYS A 118 24.71 -11.39 -2.79
CA LYS A 118 25.67 -12.50 -2.84
C LYS A 118 26.48 -12.51 -4.14
N LEU A 119 26.00 -11.86 -5.20
CA LEU A 119 26.70 -11.79 -6.49
C LEU A 119 27.75 -10.70 -6.52
N ASP A 120 28.91 -11.02 -7.09
CA ASP A 120 29.95 -10.03 -7.40
C ASP A 120 29.45 -9.00 -8.38
N ASP A 121 29.96 -7.76 -8.31
CA ASP A 121 29.58 -6.68 -9.22
C ASP A 121 29.86 -7.02 -10.69
N SER A 122 30.88 -7.84 -10.95
CA SER A 122 31.21 -8.36 -12.30
C SER A 122 30.16 -9.28 -12.90
N SER A 123 29.20 -9.76 -12.09
CA SER A 123 28.06 -10.56 -12.59
C SER A 123 26.99 -9.69 -13.26
N PHE A 124 27.10 -8.37 -13.16
CA PHE A 124 26.17 -7.39 -13.73
C PHE A 124 26.81 -6.63 -14.89
N PRO A 125 26.03 -6.10 -15.85
CA PRO A 125 26.54 -5.20 -16.88
C PRO A 125 27.25 -3.96 -16.31
N SER A 126 26.73 -3.44 -15.19
CA SER A 126 27.33 -2.36 -14.41
C SER A 126 26.85 -2.41 -12.95
N VAL A 127 27.57 -1.69 -12.06
CA VAL A 127 27.14 -1.47 -10.67
C VAL A 127 25.79 -0.73 -10.62
N ALA A 128 25.53 0.15 -11.59
CA ALA A 128 24.24 0.84 -11.69
C ALA A 128 23.09 -0.13 -11.99
N ASP A 129 23.29 -1.17 -12.84
CA ASP A 129 22.29 -2.19 -13.11
C ASP A 129 22.00 -3.03 -11.86
N LYS A 130 23.04 -3.39 -11.08
CA LYS A 130 22.87 -4.08 -9.79
C LYS A 130 22.05 -3.22 -8.82
N ASN A 131 22.43 -1.95 -8.65
CA ASN A 131 21.77 -1.02 -7.76
C ASN A 131 20.32 -0.73 -8.20
N SER A 132 20.04 -0.73 -9.51
CA SER A 132 18.69 -0.53 -10.02
C SER A 132 17.76 -1.67 -9.62
N LEU A 133 18.20 -2.92 -9.70
CA LEU A 133 17.43 -4.09 -9.22
C LEU A 133 17.23 -4.06 -7.71
N LEU A 134 18.29 -3.73 -6.96
CA LEU A 134 18.18 -3.54 -5.51
C LEU A 134 17.21 -2.40 -5.17
N GLY A 135 17.23 -1.30 -5.95
CA GLY A 135 16.34 -0.16 -5.78
C GLY A 135 14.86 -0.54 -5.95
N GLU A 136 14.51 -1.36 -6.95
CA GLU A 136 13.15 -1.88 -7.11
C GLU A 136 12.72 -2.74 -5.93
N ALA A 137 13.55 -3.71 -5.54
CA ALA A 137 13.25 -4.63 -4.44
C ALA A 137 13.13 -3.90 -3.10
N ARG A 138 14.01 -2.93 -2.82
CA ARG A 138 13.95 -2.11 -1.60
C ARG A 138 12.76 -1.15 -1.62
N CYS A 139 12.38 -0.61 -2.78
CA CYS A 139 11.17 0.20 -2.90
C CYS A 139 9.92 -0.58 -2.47
N PHE A 140 9.77 -1.83 -2.95
CA PHE A 140 8.69 -2.70 -2.51
C PHE A 140 8.76 -3.00 -1.02
N ARG A 141 9.93 -3.36 -0.51
CA ARG A 141 10.09 -3.68 0.92
C ARG A 141 9.77 -2.47 1.80
N GLY A 142 10.27 -1.30 1.46
CA GLY A 142 9.96 -0.05 2.16
C GLY A 142 8.48 0.29 2.13
N TYR A 143 7.84 0.16 0.98
CA TYR A 143 6.40 0.37 0.83
C TYR A 143 5.58 -0.62 1.68
N CYS A 144 5.87 -1.91 1.61
CA CYS A 144 5.15 -2.92 2.39
C CYS A 144 5.39 -2.79 3.91
N ASN A 145 6.61 -2.42 4.35
CA ASN A 145 6.88 -2.12 5.75
C ASN A 145 6.16 -0.85 6.23
N LEU A 146 5.99 0.15 5.36
CA LEU A 146 5.21 1.34 5.66
C LEU A 146 3.72 0.99 5.86
N GLU A 147 3.15 0.17 4.98
CA GLU A 147 1.79 -0.35 5.14
C GLU A 147 1.64 -1.17 6.44
N LEU A 148 2.61 -2.03 6.77
CA LEU A 148 2.61 -2.77 8.03
C LEU A 148 2.61 -1.84 9.25
N LEU A 149 3.45 -0.80 9.24
CA LEU A 149 3.50 0.16 10.33
C LEU A 149 2.19 0.92 10.47
N TRP A 150 1.62 1.38 9.36
CA TRP A 150 0.36 2.13 9.34
C TRP A 150 -0.86 1.30 9.72
N LEU A 151 -0.84 0.01 9.40
CA LEU A 151 -1.97 -0.87 9.66
C LEU A 151 -1.88 -1.56 11.03
N TYR A 152 -0.68 -1.94 11.49
CA TYR A 152 -0.50 -2.82 12.66
C TYR A 152 0.44 -2.25 13.72
N GLY A 153 1.11 -1.13 13.46
CA GLY A 153 1.94 -0.44 14.45
C GLY A 153 1.22 0.79 15.02
N HIS A 154 1.71 1.27 16.15
CA HIS A 154 1.31 2.57 16.71
C HIS A 154 2.04 3.71 16.00
N TRP A 155 1.85 3.82 14.69
CA TRP A 155 2.52 4.78 13.80
C TRP A 155 2.41 6.25 14.27
N PHE A 156 1.40 6.57 15.09
CA PHE A 156 1.10 7.89 15.65
C PHE A 156 1.83 8.16 16.97
N ASP A 157 2.53 7.17 17.53
CA ASP A 157 3.27 7.27 18.78
C ASP A 157 4.63 7.96 18.59
N LYS A 158 5.30 8.24 19.72
CA LYS A 158 6.69 8.71 19.76
C LYS A 158 7.67 7.62 19.32
N ALA A 159 8.87 8.06 18.95
CA ALA A 159 9.91 7.17 18.41
C ALA A 159 10.31 6.00 19.34
N ASP A 160 10.24 6.18 20.65
CA ASP A 160 10.61 5.19 21.67
C ASP A 160 9.49 4.19 22.02
N SER A 161 8.29 4.35 21.44
CA SER A 161 7.19 3.38 21.62
C SER A 161 7.60 2.00 21.11
N PRO A 162 7.37 0.90 21.87
CA PRO A 162 7.76 -0.45 21.47
C PRO A 162 6.81 -1.09 20.45
N TYR A 163 5.78 -0.39 20.02
CA TYR A 163 4.70 -0.93 19.17
C TYR A 163 4.92 -0.65 17.67
N GLY A 164 6.18 -0.77 17.19
CA GLY A 164 6.51 -0.73 15.76
C GLY A 164 6.22 -2.07 15.06
N ILE A 165 6.88 -2.29 13.92
CA ILE A 165 6.73 -3.51 13.12
C ILE A 165 7.65 -4.65 13.60
N ILE A 166 7.38 -5.87 13.16
CA ILE A 166 8.34 -6.98 13.21
C ILE A 166 9.20 -6.87 11.95
N TYR A 167 10.32 -6.15 12.06
CA TYR A 167 11.19 -5.92 10.91
C TYR A 167 11.97 -7.17 10.52
N ARG A 168 11.96 -7.52 9.22
CA ARG A 168 12.69 -8.64 8.64
C ARG A 168 13.51 -8.18 7.44
N ASP A 169 14.81 -8.43 7.50
CA ASP A 169 15.78 -8.14 6.43
C ASP A 169 16.36 -9.43 5.81
N GLN A 170 15.95 -10.59 6.31
CA GLN A 170 16.32 -11.90 5.82
C GLN A 170 15.07 -12.69 5.41
N THR A 171 15.23 -13.67 4.53
CA THR A 171 14.20 -14.69 4.30
C THR A 171 13.87 -15.42 5.59
N SER A 172 12.57 -15.66 5.79
CA SER A 172 12.08 -16.36 6.97
C SER A 172 12.47 -17.83 6.95
N GLU A 173 13.16 -18.29 8.00
CA GLU A 173 13.58 -19.67 8.24
C GLU A 173 13.28 -20.03 9.69
N LEU A 174 13.20 -21.33 10.00
CA LEU A 174 12.92 -21.79 11.37
C LEU A 174 13.91 -21.24 12.41
N SER A 175 15.14 -20.96 11.99
CA SER A 175 16.21 -20.43 12.84
C SER A 175 16.05 -18.95 13.19
N ASN A 176 15.28 -18.17 12.40
CA ASN A 176 15.12 -16.71 12.53
C ASN A 176 13.65 -16.25 12.68
N LEU A 177 12.72 -17.17 12.98
CA LEU A 177 11.31 -16.82 13.11
C LEU A 177 11.04 -15.91 14.32
N MET A 178 11.72 -16.15 15.43
CA MET A 178 11.46 -15.49 16.72
C MET A 178 12.09 -14.10 16.76
N VAL A 179 11.44 -13.13 16.11
CA VAL A 179 11.86 -11.71 16.08
C VAL A 179 10.82 -10.88 16.82
N GLY A 180 11.28 -10.02 17.73
CA GLY A 180 10.43 -9.07 18.45
C GLY A 180 10.02 -7.87 17.58
N ARG A 181 9.15 -7.04 18.13
CA ARG A 181 8.79 -5.76 17.51
C ARG A 181 9.93 -4.75 17.65
N SER A 182 10.13 -3.95 16.64
CA SER A 182 10.97 -2.75 16.69
C SER A 182 10.22 -1.62 17.41
N THR A 183 10.94 -0.60 17.84
CA THR A 183 10.29 0.66 18.21
C THR A 183 9.66 1.32 16.97
N VAL A 184 8.75 2.26 17.21
CA VAL A 184 8.15 3.06 16.12
C VAL A 184 9.22 3.85 15.36
N GLY A 185 10.20 4.41 16.09
CA GLY A 185 11.32 5.14 15.49
C GLY A 185 12.22 4.27 14.63
N GLU A 186 12.61 3.09 15.12
CA GLU A 186 13.38 2.11 14.33
C GLU A 186 12.59 1.66 13.09
N SER A 187 11.29 1.42 13.23
CA SER A 187 10.43 1.04 12.10
C SER A 187 10.44 2.09 11.01
N TYR A 188 10.25 3.36 11.35
CA TYR A 188 10.35 4.46 10.40
C TYR A 188 11.75 4.57 9.77
N GLN A 189 12.82 4.32 10.56
CA GLN A 189 14.18 4.38 10.02
C GLN A 189 14.43 3.30 8.97
N TYR A 190 14.03 2.05 9.23
CA TYR A 190 14.16 0.95 8.25
C TYR A 190 13.40 1.24 6.96
N ILE A 191 12.20 1.82 7.06
CA ILE A 191 11.39 2.21 5.91
C ILE A 191 12.09 3.33 5.12
N LEU A 192 12.58 4.36 5.82
CA LEU A 192 13.29 5.47 5.19
C LEU A 192 14.58 5.02 4.50
N ASP A 193 15.38 4.14 5.12
CA ASP A 193 16.60 3.59 4.53
C ASP A 193 16.32 2.88 3.19
N ASP A 194 15.19 2.17 3.09
CA ASP A 194 14.78 1.52 1.86
C ASP A 194 14.26 2.51 0.81
N LEU A 195 13.43 3.46 1.21
CA LEU A 195 12.90 4.48 0.28
C LEU A 195 13.99 5.42 -0.22
N GLU A 196 14.88 5.91 0.65
CA GLU A 196 16.00 6.81 0.26
C GLU A 196 17.00 6.10 -0.67
N PHE A 197 17.27 4.81 -0.45
CA PHE A 197 18.05 4.03 -1.40
C PHE A 197 17.36 3.91 -2.76
N ALA A 198 16.04 3.64 -2.75
CA ALA A 198 15.25 3.50 -3.97
C ALA A 198 15.13 4.82 -4.75
N GLU A 199 15.01 5.96 -4.08
CA GLU A 199 15.03 7.30 -4.72
C GLU A 199 16.28 7.53 -5.55
N GLN A 200 17.42 7.00 -5.12
CA GLN A 200 18.69 7.18 -5.80
C GLN A 200 18.92 6.13 -6.88
N ASN A 201 18.47 4.89 -6.67
CA ASN A 201 18.93 3.73 -7.40
C ASN A 201 17.84 2.99 -8.19
N ALA A 202 16.55 3.07 -7.81
CA ALA A 202 15.49 2.42 -8.56
C ALA A 202 15.45 2.94 -10.02
N PRO A 203 14.78 2.23 -10.95
CA PRO A 203 14.61 2.70 -12.31
C PRO A 203 13.94 4.08 -12.39
N ASP A 204 14.19 4.80 -13.45
CA ASP A 204 13.42 5.99 -13.77
C ASP A 204 11.98 5.60 -14.14
N TYR A 205 11.04 6.52 -13.95
CA TYR A 205 9.64 6.29 -14.31
C TYR A 205 9.48 6.08 -15.81
N THR A 206 8.90 4.97 -16.19
CA THR A 206 8.55 4.64 -17.58
C THR A 206 7.10 4.15 -17.71
N THR A 207 6.63 3.41 -16.73
CA THR A 207 5.28 2.83 -16.66
C THR A 207 4.81 2.83 -15.21
N ALA A 208 3.50 2.90 -15.00
CA ALA A 208 2.93 2.88 -13.67
C ALA A 208 2.95 1.50 -12.98
N TYR A 209 3.32 0.43 -13.68
CA TYR A 209 3.35 -0.92 -13.09
C TYR A 209 4.77 -1.41 -12.76
N ARG A 210 5.73 -0.47 -12.64
CA ARG A 210 7.09 -0.75 -12.15
C ARG A 210 7.44 0.23 -11.03
N MET A 211 8.02 -0.31 -9.96
CA MET A 211 8.60 0.53 -8.91
C MET A 211 9.69 1.42 -9.50
N ASN A 212 9.70 2.68 -9.09
CA ASN A 212 10.54 3.69 -9.68
C ASN A 212 10.93 4.77 -8.64
N LYS A 213 11.94 5.58 -8.98
CA LYS A 213 12.45 6.64 -8.10
C LYS A 213 11.38 7.63 -7.65
N LEU A 214 10.42 7.96 -8.53
CA LEU A 214 9.39 8.94 -8.22
C LEU A 214 8.39 8.40 -7.21
N PHE A 215 8.03 7.11 -7.33
CA PHE A 215 7.16 6.46 -6.35
C PHE A 215 7.85 6.41 -4.97
N ALA A 216 9.12 5.99 -4.91
CA ALA A 216 9.88 5.99 -3.66
C ALA A 216 9.89 7.37 -3.00
N LYS A 217 10.21 8.44 -3.77
CA LYS A 217 10.22 9.82 -3.29
C LYS A 217 8.84 10.30 -2.86
N ALA A 218 7.78 9.93 -3.59
CA ALA A 218 6.41 10.30 -3.23
C ALA A 218 5.95 9.62 -1.95
N MET A 219 6.27 8.33 -1.76
CA MET A 219 5.98 7.61 -0.51
C MET A 219 6.81 8.15 0.66
N HIS A 220 8.07 8.56 0.46
CA HIS A 220 8.86 9.25 1.47
C HIS A 220 8.19 10.57 1.90
N ALA A 221 7.76 11.39 0.94
CA ALA A 221 7.04 12.63 1.25
C ALA A 221 5.73 12.38 2.00
N LYS A 222 4.96 11.35 1.59
CA LYS A 222 3.69 10.94 2.24
C LYS A 222 3.96 10.44 3.66
N LEU A 223 4.99 9.60 3.86
CA LEU A 223 5.40 9.14 5.19
C LEU A 223 5.68 10.32 6.13
N LEU A 224 6.49 11.28 5.70
CA LEU A 224 6.81 12.46 6.51
C LEU A 224 5.58 13.31 6.82
N LEU A 225 4.67 13.49 5.84
CA LEU A 225 3.41 14.22 6.04
C LEU A 225 2.52 13.53 7.09
N VAL A 226 2.42 12.20 7.04
CA VAL A 226 1.59 11.42 7.97
C VAL A 226 2.23 11.38 9.35
N ARG A 227 3.55 11.16 9.44
CA ARG A 227 4.29 11.08 10.69
C ARG A 227 4.31 12.42 11.44
N GLY A 228 4.60 13.52 10.77
CA GLY A 228 4.50 14.88 11.29
C GLY A 228 5.43 15.21 12.46
N TRP A 229 6.58 14.54 12.59
CA TRP A 229 7.59 14.88 13.59
C TRP A 229 8.30 16.20 13.26
N GLU A 230 9.08 16.72 14.21
CA GLU A 230 9.82 17.97 14.01
C GLU A 230 10.69 17.93 12.75
N GLY A 231 10.50 18.90 11.85
CA GLY A 231 11.19 19.01 10.57
C GLY A 231 10.57 18.25 9.42
N ASP A 232 9.65 17.30 9.67
CA ASP A 232 9.06 16.44 8.63
C ASP A 232 8.31 17.24 7.57
N TYR A 233 7.48 18.19 7.97
CA TYR A 233 6.70 18.99 7.01
C TYR A 233 7.57 19.81 6.07
N ALA A 234 8.69 20.37 6.56
CA ALA A 234 9.62 21.11 5.72
C ALA A 234 10.34 20.19 4.71
N LYS A 235 10.78 19.01 5.15
CA LYS A 235 11.39 18.00 4.27
C LYS A 235 10.38 17.48 3.25
N ALA A 236 9.16 17.14 3.67
CA ALA A 236 8.09 16.69 2.79
C ALA A 236 7.75 17.74 1.72
N LEU A 237 7.66 19.03 2.10
CA LEU A 237 7.39 20.11 1.15
C LEU A 237 8.50 20.23 0.10
N THR A 238 9.76 20.04 0.49
CA THR A 238 10.89 20.01 -0.45
C THR A 238 10.74 18.88 -1.46
N LEU A 239 10.48 17.64 -0.99
CA LEU A 239 10.29 16.47 -1.86
C LEU A 239 9.09 16.64 -2.81
N VAL A 240 7.96 17.16 -2.31
CA VAL A 240 6.78 17.44 -3.13
C VAL A 240 7.07 18.49 -4.20
N ASN A 241 7.81 19.56 -3.87
CA ASN A 241 8.19 20.56 -4.87
C ASN A 241 9.11 19.99 -5.95
N GLU A 242 10.07 19.12 -5.59
CA GLU A 242 10.91 18.41 -6.55
C GLU A 242 10.09 17.50 -7.48
N LEU A 243 9.11 16.77 -6.93
CA LEU A 243 8.21 15.90 -7.70
C LEU A 243 7.34 16.71 -8.67
N LEU A 244 6.77 17.84 -8.25
CA LEU A 244 5.96 18.72 -9.10
C LEU A 244 6.79 19.41 -10.20
N ALA A 245 8.08 19.61 -9.99
CA ALA A 245 9.00 20.16 -10.99
C ALA A 245 9.56 19.10 -11.96
N ASN A 246 9.25 17.82 -11.77
CA ASN A 246 9.79 16.73 -12.55
C ASN A 246 9.19 16.66 -13.96
N ASN A 247 10.00 16.37 -14.96
CA ASN A 247 9.62 16.29 -16.38
C ASN A 247 9.71 14.85 -16.94
N SER A 248 9.58 13.83 -16.08
CA SER A 248 9.76 12.42 -16.46
C SER A 248 8.62 11.78 -17.24
N GLY A 249 7.53 12.51 -17.47
CA GLY A 249 6.30 11.97 -18.07
C GLY A 249 5.23 11.57 -17.05
N TRP A 250 5.55 11.42 -15.76
CA TRP A 250 4.54 11.37 -14.70
C TRP A 250 3.95 12.77 -14.51
N GLN A 251 2.70 12.92 -14.84
CA GLN A 251 2.04 14.21 -14.87
C GLN A 251 0.52 14.06 -14.73
N MET A 252 -0.15 15.12 -14.38
CA MET A 252 -1.59 15.13 -14.20
C MET A 252 -2.35 14.81 -15.49
N GLU A 253 -3.41 14.02 -15.39
CA GLU A 253 -4.41 13.83 -16.44
C GLU A 253 -5.42 14.97 -16.39
N THR A 254 -5.63 15.65 -17.50
CA THR A 254 -6.54 16.81 -17.54
C THR A 254 -8.01 16.41 -17.73
N ASP A 255 -8.24 15.26 -18.34
CA ASP A 255 -9.56 14.63 -18.44
C ASP A 255 -9.64 13.49 -17.40
N LEU A 256 -10.40 13.74 -16.33
CA LEU A 256 -10.45 12.80 -15.21
C LEU A 256 -11.04 11.44 -15.59
N ALA A 257 -11.96 11.40 -16.56
CA ALA A 257 -12.48 10.11 -17.03
C ALA A 257 -11.38 9.26 -17.68
N LYS A 258 -10.42 9.89 -18.36
CA LYS A 258 -9.29 9.18 -18.98
C LYS A 258 -8.28 8.63 -17.99
N LEU A 259 -8.13 9.23 -16.81
CA LEU A 259 -7.35 8.64 -15.72
C LEU A 259 -7.82 7.21 -15.45
N TYR A 260 -9.13 7.06 -15.30
CA TYR A 260 -9.73 5.77 -14.95
C TYR A 260 -9.89 4.84 -16.15
N GLU A 261 -10.15 5.36 -17.35
CA GLU A 261 -10.18 4.58 -18.58
C GLU A 261 -8.82 3.95 -18.93
N ASN A 262 -7.75 4.70 -18.72
CA ASN A 262 -6.39 4.27 -19.03
C ASN A 262 -5.79 3.37 -17.93
N GLY A 263 -6.31 3.43 -16.70
CA GLY A 263 -5.88 2.58 -15.59
C GLY A 263 -4.36 2.65 -15.37
N TRP A 264 -3.66 1.51 -15.43
CA TRP A 264 -2.20 1.45 -15.28
C TRP A 264 -1.41 2.11 -16.42
N ASN A 265 -2.04 2.43 -17.54
CA ASN A 265 -1.43 3.21 -18.63
C ASN A 265 -1.66 4.71 -18.49
N SER A 266 -2.37 5.17 -17.47
CA SER A 266 -2.51 6.61 -17.23
C SER A 266 -1.17 7.21 -16.81
N LYS A 267 -0.82 8.34 -17.43
CA LYS A 267 0.37 9.12 -17.08
C LYS A 267 0.30 9.78 -15.69
N GLU A 268 -0.86 9.79 -15.06
CA GLU A 268 -1.06 10.33 -13.72
C GLU A 268 -0.76 9.30 -12.62
N ASN A 269 -0.82 8.02 -12.94
CA ASN A 269 -0.51 6.95 -12.00
C ASN A 269 1.00 6.82 -11.81
N CYS A 270 1.48 6.87 -10.56
CA CYS A 270 2.90 6.67 -10.27
C CYS A 270 3.26 5.20 -10.13
N PHE A 271 2.38 4.44 -9.49
CA PHE A 271 2.44 2.99 -9.35
C PHE A 271 1.04 2.39 -9.30
N SER A 272 0.88 1.20 -9.84
CA SER A 272 -0.40 0.48 -9.93
C SER A 272 -0.19 -1.01 -10.07
N HIS A 273 -1.14 -1.81 -9.65
CA HIS A 273 -1.24 -3.19 -10.09
C HIS A 273 -1.32 -3.30 -11.61
N TYR A 274 -0.67 -4.32 -12.16
CA TYR A 274 -0.73 -4.68 -13.57
C TYR A 274 -1.36 -6.06 -13.73
N LEU A 275 -2.58 -6.11 -14.21
CA LEU A 275 -3.31 -7.37 -14.42
C LEU A 275 -3.04 -8.00 -15.77
N GLY A 276 -2.22 -7.36 -16.61
CA GLY A 276 -1.87 -7.84 -17.95
C GLY A 276 -3.00 -7.70 -18.97
N ASP A 277 -2.69 -8.05 -20.20
CA ASP A 277 -3.68 -8.16 -21.30
C ASP A 277 -4.55 -9.42 -21.18
N ASN A 278 -4.26 -10.28 -20.21
CA ASN A 278 -4.90 -11.56 -20.03
C ASN A 278 -6.10 -11.40 -19.07
N THR A 279 -7.19 -10.88 -19.61
CA THR A 279 -8.47 -10.69 -18.93
C THR A 279 -9.13 -11.99 -18.45
N ASP A 280 -8.57 -13.14 -18.81
CA ASP A 280 -9.05 -14.47 -18.40
C ASP A 280 -8.54 -14.91 -17.01
N SER A 281 -7.63 -14.19 -16.37
CA SER A 281 -7.25 -14.51 -15.01
C SER A 281 -8.31 -14.01 -14.02
N TYR A 282 -9.34 -14.80 -13.87
CA TYR A 282 -10.45 -14.63 -12.94
C TYR A 282 -10.02 -14.29 -11.51
N TYR A 283 -8.82 -14.66 -11.11
CA TYR A 283 -8.31 -14.48 -9.75
C TYR A 283 -7.73 -13.08 -9.46
N GLY A 284 -7.13 -12.41 -10.40
CA GLY A 284 -6.63 -11.04 -10.21
C GLY A 284 -7.77 -10.00 -10.23
N ILE A 285 -8.83 -10.28 -10.99
CA ILE A 285 -10.00 -9.43 -11.16
C ILE A 285 -11.04 -9.70 -10.07
N SER A 286 -11.12 -10.93 -9.56
CA SER A 286 -12.20 -11.38 -8.67
C SER A 286 -12.30 -10.57 -7.38
N GLY A 287 -11.19 -10.10 -6.83
CA GLY A 287 -11.21 -9.25 -5.64
C GLY A 287 -11.86 -7.90 -5.89
N TYR A 288 -11.53 -7.25 -7.00
CA TYR A 288 -12.17 -6.01 -7.42
C TYR A 288 -13.64 -6.24 -7.81
N GLU A 289 -13.93 -7.27 -8.59
CA GLU A 289 -15.31 -7.64 -8.92
C GLU A 289 -16.14 -7.95 -7.69
N PHE A 290 -15.60 -8.69 -6.73
CA PHE A 290 -16.32 -9.02 -5.51
C PHE A 290 -16.67 -7.79 -4.68
N MET A 291 -15.72 -6.86 -4.54
CA MET A 291 -15.95 -5.59 -3.86
C MET A 291 -17.03 -4.77 -4.55
N TYR A 292 -16.99 -4.74 -5.87
CA TYR A 292 -17.96 -4.05 -6.69
C TYR A 292 -19.29 -4.79 -6.78
N SER A 293 -19.31 -6.13 -6.70
CA SER A 293 -20.53 -6.94 -6.77
C SER A 293 -21.40 -6.86 -5.53
N TYR A 294 -20.82 -6.74 -4.36
CA TYR A 294 -21.57 -6.94 -3.10
C TYR A 294 -21.82 -5.69 -2.27
N GLY A 295 -21.27 -4.57 -2.57
CA GLY A 295 -21.45 -3.46 -1.65
C GLY A 295 -21.18 -2.05 -2.13
N PHE A 296 -20.38 -1.86 -3.17
CA PHE A 296 -19.95 -0.55 -3.60
C PHE A 296 -20.91 0.19 -4.54
N TYR A 297 -22.02 -0.45 -4.90
CA TYR A 297 -22.85 0.01 -5.98
C TYR A 297 -23.66 1.24 -5.67
N TYR A 298 -24.01 1.41 -4.39
CA TYR A 298 -25.09 2.31 -4.08
C TYR A 298 -24.59 3.47 -3.23
N SER A 299 -24.78 4.65 -3.74
CA SER A 299 -24.59 5.89 -3.03
C SER A 299 -25.28 5.94 -1.65
N ASN A 300 -26.38 5.21 -1.45
CA ASN A 300 -27.10 5.14 -0.18
C ASN A 300 -26.34 4.46 0.97
N LYS A 301 -25.11 4.01 0.75
CA LYS A 301 -24.24 3.46 1.81
C LYS A 301 -23.17 4.44 2.27
N PHE A 302 -23.04 5.58 1.64
CA PHE A 302 -22.16 6.64 2.11
C PHE A 302 -22.80 7.39 3.28
N THR A 303 -21.98 7.94 4.15
CA THR A 303 -22.47 8.80 5.23
C THR A 303 -23.02 10.10 4.65
N ASP A 304 -24.01 10.68 5.30
CA ASP A 304 -24.78 11.82 4.76
C ASP A 304 -23.89 12.97 4.33
N LEU A 305 -22.87 13.30 5.14
CA LEU A 305 -21.95 14.41 4.85
C LEU A 305 -21.08 14.12 3.62
N VAL A 306 -20.54 12.91 3.50
CA VAL A 306 -19.72 12.51 2.35
C VAL A 306 -20.57 12.42 1.11
N GLN A 307 -21.80 11.92 1.23
CA GLN A 307 -22.77 11.90 0.13
C GLN A 307 -23.05 13.31 -0.37
N GLU A 308 -23.30 14.26 0.53
CA GLU A 308 -23.53 15.67 0.18
C GLU A 308 -22.33 16.26 -0.57
N TRP A 309 -21.09 15.97 -0.13
CA TRP A 309 -19.89 16.46 -0.79
C TRP A 309 -19.73 15.90 -2.21
N LEU A 310 -20.03 14.61 -2.39
CA LEU A 310 -19.91 13.95 -3.69
C LEU A 310 -21.01 14.39 -4.65
N ASP A 311 -22.25 14.54 -4.17
CA ASP A 311 -23.40 14.95 -5.01
C ASP A 311 -23.28 16.39 -5.49
N ASN A 312 -22.62 17.25 -4.72
CA ASN A 312 -22.42 18.66 -5.07
C ASN A 312 -21.09 18.95 -5.79
N ASP A 313 -20.33 17.91 -6.14
CA ASP A 313 -19.05 18.07 -6.84
C ASP A 313 -19.18 17.77 -8.35
N ALA A 314 -18.53 18.56 -9.18
CA ALA A 314 -18.56 18.37 -10.63
C ALA A 314 -17.97 17.02 -11.10
N ARG A 315 -17.20 16.33 -10.24
CA ARG A 315 -16.67 14.97 -10.48
C ARG A 315 -17.69 13.87 -10.23
N HIS A 316 -18.92 14.20 -9.78
CA HIS A 316 -19.97 13.23 -9.50
C HIS A 316 -20.15 12.25 -10.67
N ASP A 317 -20.35 12.75 -11.89
CA ASP A 317 -20.65 11.91 -13.06
C ASP A 317 -19.45 11.08 -13.56
N VAL A 318 -18.22 11.42 -13.13
CA VAL A 318 -17.03 10.57 -13.35
C VAL A 318 -16.88 9.54 -12.24
N THR A 319 -17.33 9.86 -11.04
CA THR A 319 -17.28 9.00 -9.87
C THR A 319 -18.37 7.93 -9.90
N PHE A 320 -19.59 8.36 -10.23
CA PHE A 320 -20.76 7.49 -10.29
C PHE A 320 -21.36 7.47 -11.70
N GLY A 321 -22.05 6.39 -12.00
CA GLY A 321 -22.70 6.24 -13.28
C GLY A 321 -23.70 5.09 -13.28
N THR A 322 -24.21 4.80 -14.46
CA THR A 322 -25.08 3.67 -14.72
C THR A 322 -24.24 2.53 -15.28
N ALA A 323 -24.27 1.39 -14.63
CA ALA A 323 -23.59 0.20 -15.12
C ALA A 323 -24.44 -1.05 -14.92
N ARG A 324 -24.14 -2.08 -15.72
CA ARG A 324 -24.71 -3.40 -15.49
C ARG A 324 -24.12 -4.00 -14.24
N ALA A 325 -24.96 -4.55 -13.38
CA ALA A 325 -24.48 -5.30 -12.23
C ALA A 325 -23.57 -6.45 -12.70
N PRO A 326 -22.40 -6.65 -12.08
CA PRO A 326 -21.46 -7.70 -12.48
C PRO A 326 -21.92 -9.10 -12.10
N GLU A 327 -23.01 -9.20 -11.35
CA GLU A 327 -23.55 -10.49 -10.93
C GLU A 327 -23.99 -11.29 -12.13
N THR A 328 -23.53 -12.51 -12.21
CA THR A 328 -23.84 -13.44 -13.31
C THR A 328 -25.34 -13.76 -13.41
N TRP A 329 -26.09 -13.52 -12.32
CA TRP A 329 -27.53 -13.73 -12.23
C TRP A 329 -28.38 -12.46 -12.37
N ASP A 330 -27.80 -11.26 -12.13
CA ASP A 330 -28.50 -9.99 -12.32
C ASP A 330 -27.98 -9.29 -13.57
N THR A 331 -28.78 -9.23 -14.61
CA THR A 331 -28.47 -8.54 -15.87
C THR A 331 -29.03 -7.13 -15.92
N SER A 332 -29.63 -6.66 -14.82
CA SER A 332 -30.23 -5.33 -14.77
C SER A 332 -29.16 -4.23 -14.75
N THR A 333 -29.50 -3.10 -15.36
CA THR A 333 -28.72 -1.87 -15.24
C THR A 333 -29.10 -1.18 -13.95
N LYS A 334 -28.11 -0.67 -13.22
CA LYS A 334 -28.26 0.08 -11.97
C LYS A 334 -27.69 1.47 -12.14
N ASP A 335 -28.35 2.45 -11.54
CA ASP A 335 -27.86 3.83 -11.48
C ASP A 335 -27.07 4.09 -10.19
N ASN A 336 -26.28 5.15 -10.17
CA ASN A 336 -25.46 5.56 -9.04
C ASN A 336 -24.47 4.49 -8.54
N ILE A 337 -23.86 3.78 -9.47
CA ILE A 337 -22.79 2.85 -9.21
C ILE A 337 -21.48 3.63 -9.18
N LEU A 338 -20.54 3.26 -8.25
CA LEU A 338 -19.19 3.79 -8.22
C LEU A 338 -18.42 3.32 -9.48
N THR A 339 -18.55 4.05 -10.58
CA THR A 339 -17.99 3.64 -11.88
C THR A 339 -16.54 4.01 -12.07
N LYS A 340 -16.01 4.98 -11.30
CA LYS A 340 -14.63 5.47 -11.51
C LYS A 340 -13.55 4.39 -11.34
N LEU A 341 -13.79 3.37 -10.52
CA LEU A 341 -12.84 2.27 -10.34
C LEU A 341 -13.27 0.99 -11.09
N TYR A 342 -14.54 0.89 -11.41
CA TYR A 342 -15.19 -0.32 -11.87
C TYR A 342 -15.51 -0.34 -13.37
N HIS A 343 -15.86 0.79 -13.96
CA HIS A 343 -16.43 0.87 -15.30
C HIS A 343 -15.36 0.68 -16.37
N ARG A 344 -14.77 -0.52 -16.44
CA ARG A 344 -13.67 -0.74 -17.32
C ARG A 344 -13.76 -2.10 -18.00
N GLY A 345 -14.07 -2.06 -19.23
CA GLY A 345 -13.80 -3.04 -20.20
C GLY A 345 -14.73 -4.24 -20.23
N ARG A 346 -14.75 -5.12 -19.26
CA ARG A 346 -15.44 -6.41 -19.35
C ARG A 346 -16.93 -6.30 -19.64
N TYR A 347 -17.62 -5.37 -18.98
CA TYR A 347 -19.06 -5.14 -19.16
C TYR A 347 -19.37 -4.09 -20.23
N ALA A 348 -18.38 -3.31 -20.65
CA ALA A 348 -18.48 -2.37 -21.78
C ALA A 348 -17.92 -2.96 -23.09
N GLY A 349 -17.48 -4.22 -23.12
CA GLY A 349 -16.89 -4.86 -24.28
C GLY A 349 -15.50 -4.35 -24.64
N LYS A 350 -14.78 -3.77 -23.65
CA LYS A 350 -13.39 -3.32 -23.77
C LYS A 350 -12.49 -4.15 -22.86
N ASN A 351 -11.19 -4.17 -23.12
CA ASN A 351 -10.20 -4.79 -22.25
C ASN A 351 -10.16 -4.09 -20.90
N ASP A 352 -10.21 -4.85 -19.82
CA ASP A 352 -10.24 -4.34 -18.47
C ASP A 352 -8.87 -3.80 -18.07
N MET A 353 -8.82 -2.53 -17.70
CA MET A 353 -7.62 -1.88 -17.20
C MET A 353 -7.82 -1.43 -15.75
N TYR A 354 -8.23 -2.38 -14.90
CA TYR A 354 -8.32 -2.12 -13.46
C TYR A 354 -6.99 -1.66 -12.92
N ALA A 355 -7.00 -0.55 -12.20
CA ALA A 355 -5.81 0.02 -11.61
C ALA A 355 -6.05 0.32 -10.14
N THR A 356 -5.00 0.18 -9.35
CA THR A 356 -4.92 0.82 -8.04
C THR A 356 -4.24 2.17 -8.19
N TYR A 357 -4.49 3.04 -7.22
CA TYR A 357 -3.97 4.41 -7.22
C TYR A 357 -3.26 4.72 -5.89
N PRO A 358 -2.21 3.95 -5.47
CA PRO A 358 -1.49 4.21 -4.22
C PRO A 358 -0.92 5.62 -4.17
N MET A 359 -0.57 6.16 -5.35
CA MET A 359 -0.09 7.52 -5.51
C MET A 359 -0.35 8.03 -6.92
N ARG A 360 -1.07 9.12 -7.06
CA ARG A 360 -1.25 9.81 -8.33
C ARG A 360 -0.85 11.29 -8.27
N TYR A 361 -0.57 11.86 -9.44
CA TYR A 361 0.04 13.20 -9.53
C TYR A 361 -0.78 14.30 -8.86
N ALA A 362 -2.12 14.25 -8.96
CA ALA A 362 -3.00 15.23 -8.30
C ALA A 362 -2.81 15.27 -6.78
N GLU A 363 -2.49 14.15 -6.15
CA GLU A 363 -2.25 14.08 -4.69
C GLU A 363 -1.07 14.96 -4.25
N LEU A 364 -0.06 15.16 -5.09
CA LEU A 364 1.06 16.06 -4.79
C LEU A 364 0.62 17.50 -4.55
N TYR A 365 -0.39 17.98 -5.27
CA TYR A 365 -0.95 19.32 -5.07
C TYR A 365 -1.67 19.43 -3.73
N LEU A 366 -2.40 18.39 -3.34
CA LEU A 366 -3.10 18.34 -2.05
C LEU A 366 -2.09 18.29 -0.91
N MET A 367 -1.05 17.45 -1.02
CA MET A 367 0.05 17.40 -0.05
C MET A 367 0.74 18.76 0.06
N LYS A 368 0.99 19.45 -1.07
CA LYS A 368 1.60 20.78 -1.07
C LYS A 368 0.72 21.80 -0.36
N ALA A 369 -0.58 21.80 -0.61
CA ALA A 369 -1.53 22.71 0.04
C ALA A 369 -1.53 22.48 1.57
N GLU A 370 -1.63 21.22 2.02
CA GLU A 370 -1.58 20.86 3.43
C GLU A 370 -0.25 21.27 4.08
N LEU A 371 0.89 20.94 3.45
CA LEU A 371 2.22 21.25 3.97
C LEU A 371 2.44 22.76 4.11
N LEU A 372 1.98 23.57 3.14
CA LEU A 372 2.04 25.02 3.25
C LEU A 372 1.14 25.56 4.36
N ALA A 373 -0.08 25.03 4.48
CA ALA A 373 -0.99 25.42 5.56
C ALA A 373 -0.41 25.10 6.95
N ARG A 374 0.28 23.96 7.11
CA ARG A 374 0.91 23.55 8.39
C ARG A 374 2.20 24.31 8.69
N THR A 375 3.02 24.61 7.67
CA THR A 375 4.30 25.31 7.87
C THR A 375 4.16 26.82 7.95
N ASN A 376 3.13 27.40 7.32
CA ASN A 376 2.85 28.83 7.37
C ASN A 376 1.33 29.10 7.52
N PRO A 377 0.76 28.90 8.72
CA PRO A 377 -0.69 28.98 8.94
C PRO A 377 -1.30 30.37 8.66
N SER A 378 -0.47 31.41 8.58
CA SER A 378 -0.91 32.79 8.31
C SER A 378 -1.09 33.08 6.80
N ASP A 379 -0.46 32.28 5.93
CA ASP A 379 -0.51 32.45 4.48
C ASP A 379 -1.61 31.56 3.84
N ILE A 380 -2.86 31.94 4.11
CA ILE A 380 -4.04 31.21 3.63
C ILE A 380 -4.05 31.12 2.11
N GLN A 381 -3.76 32.22 1.41
CA GLN A 381 -3.81 32.25 -0.05
C GLN A 381 -2.67 31.50 -0.70
N GLY A 382 -1.46 31.54 -0.11
CA GLY A 382 -0.33 30.75 -0.59
C GLY A 382 -0.56 29.24 -0.44
N ALA A 383 -1.21 28.81 0.64
CA ALA A 383 -1.55 27.41 0.85
C ALA A 383 -2.78 26.94 0.03
N LEU A 384 -3.73 27.83 -0.26
CA LEU A 384 -4.86 27.53 -1.15
C LEU A 384 -4.46 27.43 -2.63
N ALA A 385 -3.39 28.13 -3.04
CA ALA A 385 -2.98 28.20 -4.43
C ALA A 385 -2.70 26.83 -5.09
N PRO A 386 -1.95 25.86 -4.49
CA PRO A 386 -1.75 24.54 -5.09
C PRO A 386 -3.05 23.77 -5.30
N LEU A 387 -3.99 23.84 -4.36
CA LEU A 387 -5.30 23.20 -4.51
C LEU A 387 -6.04 23.76 -5.73
N ASN A 388 -6.09 25.07 -5.86
CA ASN A 388 -6.74 25.73 -7.01
C ASN A 388 -5.97 25.52 -8.32
N GLU A 389 -4.63 25.42 -8.28
CA GLU A 389 -3.83 25.05 -9.44
C GLU A 389 -4.19 23.64 -9.95
N MET A 390 -4.32 22.64 -9.05
CA MET A 390 -4.79 21.31 -9.40
C MET A 390 -6.16 21.34 -10.05
N ARG A 391 -7.13 22.03 -9.42
CA ARG A 391 -8.50 22.14 -9.93
C ARG A 391 -8.56 22.78 -11.31
N ALA A 392 -7.77 23.82 -11.55
CA ALA A 392 -7.69 24.53 -12.84
C ALA A 392 -7.08 23.68 -13.98
N LYS A 393 -6.37 22.59 -13.67
CA LYS A 393 -5.82 21.69 -14.69
C LYS A 393 -6.87 20.75 -15.29
N TYR A 394 -7.99 20.52 -14.61
CA TYR A 394 -9.05 19.66 -15.13
C TYR A 394 -9.86 20.38 -16.22
N THR A 395 -10.01 19.71 -17.35
CA THR A 395 -10.79 20.17 -18.50
C THR A 395 -12.10 19.38 -18.64
N ASN A 396 -12.17 18.20 -18.03
CA ASN A 396 -13.34 17.34 -18.00
C ASN A 396 -13.33 16.46 -16.73
N PRO A 397 -14.20 16.73 -15.75
CA PRO A 397 -15.04 17.92 -15.64
C PRO A 397 -14.21 19.17 -15.34
N VAL A 398 -14.70 20.34 -15.68
CA VAL A 398 -14.12 21.61 -15.24
C VAL A 398 -14.44 21.81 -13.75
N LEU A 399 -13.41 22.10 -12.95
CA LEU A 399 -13.57 22.35 -11.53
C LEU A 399 -13.42 23.85 -11.23
N GLU A 400 -14.44 24.42 -10.61
CA GLU A 400 -14.37 25.80 -10.15
C GLU A 400 -13.35 25.94 -9.00
N PRO A 401 -12.64 27.07 -8.89
CA PRO A 401 -11.72 27.32 -7.81
C PRO A 401 -12.45 27.37 -6.45
N VAL A 402 -11.80 26.89 -5.41
CA VAL A 402 -12.24 27.11 -4.04
C VAL A 402 -11.99 28.57 -3.68
N THR A 403 -13.04 29.26 -3.25
CA THR A 403 -13.03 30.71 -2.94
C THR A 403 -13.70 30.99 -1.58
N GLY A 404 -13.59 32.21 -1.09
CA GLY A 404 -14.24 32.63 0.16
C GLY A 404 -13.54 32.15 1.43
N ILE A 405 -12.36 31.57 1.31
CA ILE A 405 -11.55 31.10 2.46
C ILE A 405 -10.86 32.31 3.11
N SER A 406 -11.12 32.53 4.38
CA SER A 406 -10.64 33.68 5.15
C SER A 406 -9.87 33.28 6.43
N THR A 407 -10.10 32.08 6.94
CA THR A 407 -9.46 31.57 8.16
C THR A 407 -8.65 30.30 7.88
N HIS A 408 -7.70 30.02 8.77
CA HIS A 408 -6.91 28.79 8.69
C HIS A 408 -7.79 27.53 8.82
N GLN A 409 -8.82 27.57 9.69
CA GLN A 409 -9.75 26.44 9.83
C GLN A 409 -10.53 26.19 8.54
N GLU A 410 -11.09 27.23 7.90
CA GLU A 410 -11.77 27.09 6.61
C GLU A 410 -10.84 26.53 5.52
N LEU A 411 -9.55 26.90 5.52
CA LEU A 411 -8.55 26.36 4.62
C LEU A 411 -8.33 24.87 4.87
N MET A 412 -8.13 24.47 6.13
CA MET A 412 -7.90 23.07 6.49
C MET A 412 -9.12 22.20 6.14
N ASP A 413 -10.33 22.71 6.42
CA ASP A 413 -11.58 22.00 6.06
C ASP A 413 -11.74 21.86 4.54
N ALA A 414 -11.37 22.88 3.76
CA ALA A 414 -11.41 22.82 2.30
C ALA A 414 -10.39 21.81 1.73
N ILE A 415 -9.16 21.76 2.28
CA ILE A 415 -8.14 20.79 1.88
C ILE A 415 -8.59 19.37 2.26
N PHE A 416 -9.13 19.18 3.46
CA PHE A 416 -9.66 17.88 3.89
C PHE A 416 -10.77 17.39 2.96
N LYS A 417 -11.78 18.21 2.70
CA LYS A 417 -12.85 17.90 1.76
C LYS A 417 -12.30 17.49 0.39
N GLU A 418 -11.30 18.25 -0.11
CA GLU A 418 -10.70 17.94 -1.41
C GLU A 418 -9.97 16.58 -1.40
N TYR A 419 -9.25 16.22 -0.32
CA TYR A 419 -8.68 14.88 -0.17
C TYR A 419 -9.75 13.79 -0.26
N VAL A 420 -10.87 13.97 0.44
CA VAL A 420 -11.96 13.00 0.45
C VAL A 420 -12.57 12.85 -0.95
N VAL A 421 -12.91 13.94 -1.60
CA VAL A 421 -13.61 13.90 -2.90
C VAL A 421 -12.68 13.46 -4.04
N ALA A 422 -11.45 13.98 -4.07
CA ALA A 422 -10.51 13.67 -5.14
C ALA A 422 -10.02 12.21 -5.07
N LEU A 423 -9.72 11.72 -3.86
CA LEU A 423 -9.13 10.39 -3.63
C LEU A 423 -10.15 9.37 -3.10
N PHE A 424 -11.45 9.67 -3.25
CA PHE A 424 -12.53 8.80 -2.78
C PHE A 424 -12.36 7.38 -3.29
N MET A 425 -12.24 6.42 -2.38
CA MET A 425 -12.06 4.98 -2.65
C MET A 425 -10.79 4.60 -3.45
N GLU A 426 -9.79 5.48 -3.56
CA GLU A 426 -8.58 5.22 -4.34
C GLU A 426 -7.42 4.69 -3.52
N ASN A 427 -7.16 5.28 -2.35
CA ASN A 427 -6.04 4.92 -1.47
C ASN A 427 -6.34 5.24 0.01
N GLU A 428 -5.31 5.11 0.84
CA GLU A 428 -5.35 5.30 2.29
C GLU A 428 -5.34 6.77 2.72
N THR A 429 -4.99 7.70 1.84
CA THR A 429 -4.78 9.12 2.21
C THR A 429 -5.98 9.78 2.89
N PRO A 430 -7.24 9.58 2.44
CA PRO A 430 -8.39 10.15 3.12
C PRO A 430 -8.59 9.61 4.55
N TRP A 431 -8.20 8.35 4.83
CA TRP A 431 -8.20 7.80 6.18
C TRP A 431 -7.25 8.57 7.09
N PHE A 432 -5.96 8.68 6.71
CA PHE A 432 -5.00 9.43 7.49
C PHE A 432 -5.35 10.92 7.59
N ALA A 433 -5.96 11.51 6.57
CA ALA A 433 -6.46 12.87 6.63
C ALA A 433 -7.55 13.01 7.71
N SER A 434 -8.49 12.05 7.82
CA SER A 434 -9.55 12.09 8.83
C SER A 434 -9.04 12.09 10.28
N LEU A 435 -7.82 11.58 10.49
CA LEU A 435 -7.18 11.52 11.80
C LEU A 435 -6.33 12.76 12.12
N ARG A 436 -5.70 13.38 11.12
CA ARG A 436 -4.75 14.49 11.33
C ARG A 436 -5.29 15.88 11.02
N PHE A 437 -6.43 15.98 10.34
CA PHE A 437 -7.16 17.23 10.19
C PHE A 437 -8.18 17.38 11.31
N GLU A 438 -8.30 18.59 11.84
CA GLU A 438 -9.22 18.89 12.92
C GLU A 438 -10.40 19.73 12.42
N HIS A 439 -11.58 19.46 12.97
CA HIS A 439 -12.79 20.26 12.86
C HIS A 439 -13.35 20.47 14.26
N ASP A 440 -13.65 21.71 14.61
CA ASP A 440 -14.10 22.08 15.96
C ASP A 440 -13.18 21.57 17.10
N GLY A 441 -11.85 21.54 16.84
CA GLY A 441 -10.84 21.15 17.82
C GLY A 441 -10.74 19.63 18.07
N LYS A 442 -11.27 18.82 17.14
CA LYS A 442 -11.16 17.35 17.16
C LYS A 442 -10.83 16.81 15.77
N PRO A 443 -10.14 15.67 15.65
CA PRO A 443 -9.99 14.98 14.38
C PRO A 443 -11.32 14.79 13.63
N TRP A 444 -11.30 14.99 12.33
CA TRP A 444 -12.49 14.91 11.48
C TRP A 444 -13.28 13.61 11.62
N ILE A 445 -12.61 12.51 11.94
CA ILE A 445 -13.24 11.20 12.14
C ILE A 445 -14.36 11.24 13.21
N TYR A 446 -14.25 12.09 14.23
CA TYR A 446 -15.30 12.25 15.25
C TYR A 446 -16.53 12.98 14.72
N THR A 447 -16.37 13.82 13.70
CA THR A 447 -17.49 14.48 13.01
C THR A 447 -18.16 13.53 12.00
N LEU A 448 -17.35 12.68 11.33
CA LEU A 448 -17.84 11.76 10.31
C LEU A 448 -18.64 10.59 10.88
N LYS A 449 -18.34 10.15 12.10
CA LYS A 449 -19.06 9.05 12.77
C LYS A 449 -19.25 9.29 14.29
N PRO A 450 -20.07 10.29 14.62
CA PRO A 450 -20.22 10.73 16.02
C PRO A 450 -20.86 9.68 16.94
N GLU A 451 -21.53 8.68 16.37
CA GLU A 451 -22.20 7.59 17.10
C GLU A 451 -21.25 6.44 17.45
N VAL A 452 -20.04 6.39 16.90
CA VAL A 452 -19.07 5.31 17.15
C VAL A 452 -18.15 5.71 18.30
N ASN A 453 -18.08 4.85 19.30
CA ASN A 453 -17.14 5.04 20.41
C ASN A 453 -15.84 4.26 20.13
N PHE A 454 -14.73 4.98 19.98
CA PHE A 454 -13.41 4.42 19.73
C PHE A 454 -12.35 5.27 20.43
N SER A 455 -11.14 4.75 20.54
CA SER A 455 -9.96 5.45 21.04
C SER A 455 -8.86 5.47 19.98
N GLU A 456 -7.79 6.22 20.21
CA GLU A 456 -6.61 6.26 19.33
C GLU A 456 -5.96 4.88 19.14
N ASN A 457 -6.08 3.97 20.13
CA ASN A 457 -5.58 2.61 20.00
C ASN A 457 -6.18 1.86 18.80
N GLN A 458 -7.36 2.26 18.33
CA GLN A 458 -8.02 1.68 17.16
C GLN A 458 -7.65 2.38 15.84
N TYR A 459 -6.68 3.28 15.83
CA TYR A 459 -6.13 3.85 14.59
C TYR A 459 -5.23 2.86 13.83
N CYS A 460 -4.98 1.70 14.42
CA CYS A 460 -4.34 0.56 13.79
C CYS A 460 -5.13 -0.73 14.07
N TRP A 461 -4.79 -1.78 13.37
CA TRP A 461 -5.37 -3.10 13.55
C TRP A 461 -4.60 -3.94 14.57
N PRO A 462 -5.24 -4.93 15.19
CA PRO A 462 -4.53 -5.90 16.00
C PRO A 462 -3.60 -6.77 15.16
N ILE A 463 -2.45 -7.14 15.71
CA ILE A 463 -1.64 -8.22 15.16
C ILE A 463 -2.49 -9.51 15.20
N PRO A 464 -2.52 -10.31 14.12
CA PRO A 464 -3.32 -11.52 14.05
C PRO A 464 -3.01 -12.52 15.18
N ASP A 465 -4.02 -13.20 15.67
CA ASP A 465 -3.95 -14.14 16.78
C ASP A 465 -2.95 -15.28 16.54
N ASP A 466 -2.94 -15.82 15.32
CA ASP A 466 -1.99 -16.87 14.92
C ASP A 466 -0.53 -16.40 15.03
N GLU A 467 -0.24 -15.13 14.73
CA GLU A 467 1.10 -14.56 14.85
C GLU A 467 1.50 -14.38 16.31
N ILE A 468 0.62 -13.85 17.13
CA ILE A 468 0.85 -13.72 18.58
C ILE A 468 1.14 -15.10 19.21
N HIS A 469 0.34 -16.12 18.85
CA HIS A 469 0.53 -17.49 19.36
C HIS A 469 1.82 -18.12 18.86
N ALA A 470 2.18 -17.94 17.58
CA ALA A 470 3.42 -18.47 17.03
C ALA A 470 4.67 -17.87 17.68
N HIS A 471 4.59 -16.62 18.09
CA HIS A 471 5.68 -15.87 18.75
C HIS A 471 5.48 -15.71 20.26
N SER A 472 4.85 -16.67 20.91
CA SER A 472 4.47 -16.59 22.32
C SER A 472 5.59 -16.00 23.22
N ASN A 473 5.27 -14.92 23.94
CA ASN A 473 6.13 -14.13 24.83
C ASN A 473 7.22 -13.26 24.15
N VAL A 474 7.28 -13.17 22.82
CA VAL A 474 8.23 -12.31 22.09
C VAL A 474 7.55 -11.09 21.52
N ILE A 475 6.27 -11.23 21.14
CA ILE A 475 5.45 -10.15 20.53
C ILE A 475 4.31 -9.81 21.46
N GLU A 476 4.19 -8.52 21.79
CA GLU A 476 3.05 -7.98 22.51
C GLU A 476 2.04 -7.39 21.53
N GLN A 477 0.74 -7.55 21.83
CA GLN A 477 -0.35 -6.93 21.09
C GLN A 477 -0.33 -5.40 21.27
N ASN A 478 -0.93 -4.69 20.34
CA ASN A 478 -1.18 -3.26 20.49
C ASN A 478 -2.10 -2.99 21.70
N PRO A 479 -1.84 -1.95 22.50
CA PRO A 479 -2.66 -1.62 23.65
C PRO A 479 -4.15 -1.46 23.31
N GLY A 480 -5.01 -2.11 24.08
CA GLY A 480 -6.46 -2.03 23.89
C GLY A 480 -7.01 -2.82 22.70
N LEU A 481 -6.19 -3.69 22.08
CA LEU A 481 -6.57 -4.59 20.98
C LEU A 481 -6.31 -6.07 21.32
N GLU A 482 -6.17 -6.41 22.61
CA GLU A 482 -5.97 -7.79 23.10
C GLU A 482 -7.23 -8.67 22.92
#